data_e097731bcc8ea90383a943ca7bd7ee77
#
_entry.id   e097731bcc8ea90383a943ca7bd7ee77
#
_cell.length_a   1.000
_cell.length_b   1.000
_cell.length_c   1.000
_cell.angle_alpha   90.00
_cell.angle_beta   90.00
_cell.angle_gamma   90.00
#
_symmetry.space_group_name_H-M   'P 1'
#
loop_
_entity.id
_entity.type
_entity.pdbx_description
1 polymer ?
#
loop_
_entity_poly.entity_id
_entity_poly.type
_entity_poly.pdbx_seq_one_letter_code
_entity_poly.pdbx_strand_id
1 'polypeptide(L)'
;MAYAHHTVELLPVRKPRTALRERYLNYTIYCTPDMRTLLHQRTGKDIWQHLYEFPLEESDQLLPIEAHLPSIDITHILSHQRIYARFHIKKVSELPQIPDTITIAFSSLDDYALSRLTLRALDSFGDLL
;
A
#
# COMPACT_ATOMS: atom_id res chain seq x y z
N MET A 1 -10.67 -45.03 7.04
CA MET A 1 -10.63 -44.75 6.98
C MET A 1 -10.40 -44.15 6.78
N ALA A 2 -10.50 -43.86 6.71
CA ALA A 2 -10.48 -43.41 6.46
C ALA A 2 -10.32 -42.90 6.21
N TYR A 3 -10.52 -42.95 6.35
CA TYR A 3 -10.51 -42.66 6.15
C TYR A 3 -10.14 -42.18 5.82
N ALA A 4 -10.28 -42.01 5.54
CA ALA A 4 -10.11 -41.74 5.20
C ALA A 4 -9.83 -41.31 5.07
N HIS A 5 -10.03 -41.24 5.18
CA HIS A 5 -9.88 -41.09 5.08
C HIS A 5 -9.57 -40.60 4.86
N HIS A 6 -9.71 -40.34 4.65
CA HIS A 6 -9.56 -40.10 4.43
C HIS A 6 -9.33 -39.46 4.14
N THR A 7 -9.32 -39.38 4.05
CA THR A 7 -9.24 -38.83 3.68
C THR A 7 -9.01 -38.13 3.46
N VAL A 8 -9.08 -38.20 3.55
CA VAL A 8 -8.93 -37.47 3.31
C VAL A 8 -8.58 -36.75 3.12
N GLU A 9 -8.72 -36.60 3.20
CA GLU A 9 -8.53 -35.89 2.97
C GLU A 9 -8.18 -35.19 2.64
N LEU A 10 -8.45 -35.39 2.69
CA LEU A 10 -8.25 -34.68 2.36
C LEU A 10 -7.87 -33.98 2.02
N LEU A 11 -7.99 -33.94 2.04
CA LEU A 11 -7.65 -33.17 1.75
C LEU A 11 -7.19 -32.53 1.29
N PRO A 12 -7.22 -32.49 1.03
CA PRO A 12 -6.83 -31.51 0.49
C PRO A 12 -6.46 -30.75 0.21
N VAL A 13 -6.72 -30.57 0.08
CA VAL A 13 -6.43 -29.59 -0.24
C VAL A 13 -5.81 -28.83 -0.23
N ARG A 14 -5.79 -28.85 -0.25
CA ARG A 14 -5.23 -27.93 -0.32
C ARG A 14 -4.36 -27.44 -0.79
N LYS A 15 -4.14 -27.45 -1.37
CA LYS A 15 -3.41 -26.82 -1.99
C LYS A 15 -3.39 -26.07 -2.51
N PRO A 16 -3.27 -26.41 -2.80
CA PRO A 16 -2.87 -25.27 -3.27
C PRO A 16 -3.56 -24.16 -2.98
N ARG A 17 -4.04 -24.49 -2.39
CA ARG A 17 -4.38 -23.49 -2.10
C ARG A 17 -3.68 -22.71 -1.97
N THR A 18 -3.88 -22.93 -2.20
CA THR A 18 -2.92 -22.07 -2.67
C THR A 18 -2.58 -20.96 -1.76
N ALA A 19 -1.34 -20.83 -1.51
CA ALA A 19 -0.85 -19.76 -0.68
C ALA A 19 -1.17 -18.42 -1.32
N LEU A 20 -1.63 -17.46 -0.52
CA LEU A 20 -1.75 -16.09 -0.95
C LEU A 20 -0.36 -15.51 -1.18
N ARG A 21 -0.21 -14.74 -2.25
CA ARG A 21 1.02 -14.00 -2.47
C ARG A 21 1.08 -12.86 -1.47
N GLU A 22 2.13 -12.83 -0.67
CA GLU A 22 2.32 -11.75 0.30
C GLU A 22 3.20 -10.67 -0.31
N ARG A 23 2.75 -9.42 -0.17
CA ARG A 23 3.47 -8.28 -0.71
C ARG A 23 3.64 -7.23 0.39
N TYR A 24 4.79 -6.57 0.37
CA TYR A 24 5.14 -5.56 1.37
C TYR A 24 5.37 -4.25 0.64
N LEU A 25 4.48 -3.30 0.87
CA LEU A 25 4.51 -1.99 0.21
C LEU A 25 4.83 -0.92 1.22
N ASN A 26 5.89 -0.17 0.96
CA ASN A 26 6.35 0.88 1.86
C ASN A 26 6.12 2.23 1.19
N TYR A 27 5.17 3.00 1.71
CA TYR A 27 4.74 4.27 1.12
C TYR A 27 5.28 5.44 1.90
N THR A 28 5.68 6.48 1.19
CA THR A 28 6.08 7.75 1.80
C THR A 28 5.10 8.83 1.38
N ILE A 29 4.48 9.49 2.34
CA ILE A 29 3.60 10.63 2.11
C ILE A 29 4.43 11.88 2.36
N TYR A 30 4.94 12.50 1.30
CA TYR A 30 5.69 13.75 1.43
C TYR A 30 4.72 14.89 1.70
N CYS A 31 5.11 15.81 2.56
CA CYS A 31 4.29 16.96 2.90
C CYS A 31 5.18 18.20 2.99
N THR A 32 4.90 19.21 2.17
CA THR A 32 5.60 20.49 2.22
C THR A 32 4.84 21.47 3.11
N PRO A 33 5.48 22.58 3.54
CA PRO A 33 4.78 23.58 4.35
C PRO A 33 3.54 24.17 3.68
N ASP A 34 3.52 24.22 2.34
CA ASP A 34 2.35 24.70 1.58
C ASP A 34 1.38 23.59 1.22
N MET A 35 1.46 22.44 1.91
CA MET A 35 0.52 21.31 1.78
C MET A 35 0.48 20.70 0.39
N ARG A 36 1.64 20.37 -0.12
CA ARG A 36 1.79 19.65 -1.39
C ARG A 36 2.41 18.29 -1.17
N THR A 37 2.12 17.38 -2.08
CA THR A 37 2.63 16.02 -2.04
C THR A 37 2.92 15.50 -3.44
N LEU A 38 3.42 14.28 -3.50
CA LEU A 38 3.67 13.59 -4.76
C LEU A 38 2.74 12.40 -4.90
N LEU A 39 2.23 12.20 -6.11
CA LEU A 39 1.48 10.99 -6.47
C LEU A 39 2.07 10.42 -7.75
N HIS A 40 1.90 9.11 -7.95
CA HIS A 40 2.17 8.49 -9.23
C HIS A 40 1.01 7.57 -9.62
N GLN A 41 0.87 7.35 -10.92
CA GLN A 41 -0.18 6.48 -11.45
C GLN A 41 0.42 5.10 -11.70
N ARG A 42 -0.27 4.06 -11.21
CA ARG A 42 0.15 2.69 -11.48
C ARG A 42 -0.18 2.36 -12.93
N THR A 43 0.83 2.05 -13.72
CA THR A 43 0.66 1.79 -15.15
C THR A 43 0.95 0.34 -15.55
N GLY A 44 1.64 -0.42 -14.70
CA GLY A 44 1.94 -1.81 -14.98
C GLY A 44 0.72 -2.71 -14.83
N LYS A 45 0.80 -3.90 -15.44
CA LYS A 45 -0.26 -4.91 -15.30
C LYS A 45 -0.17 -5.54 -13.91
N ASP A 46 -0.88 -4.95 -12.97
CA ASP A 46 -0.89 -5.37 -11.58
C ASP A 46 -2.21 -4.91 -10.98
N ILE A 47 -2.38 -5.16 -9.68
CA ILE A 47 -3.53 -4.63 -8.96
C ILE A 47 -3.55 -3.10 -9.06
N TRP A 48 -4.75 -2.53 -9.03
CA TRP A 48 -4.97 -1.10 -9.03
C TRP A 48 -4.33 -0.37 -10.22
N GLN A 49 -4.25 -1.03 -11.37
CA GLN A 49 -3.74 -0.41 -12.59
C GLN A 49 -4.53 0.86 -12.89
N HIS A 50 -3.82 1.93 -13.24
CA HIS A 50 -4.34 3.27 -13.55
C HIS A 50 -4.79 4.07 -12.33
N LEU A 51 -4.77 3.51 -11.12
CA LEU A 51 -5.06 4.27 -9.92
C LEU A 51 -3.81 5.01 -9.44
N TYR A 52 -4.03 6.11 -8.74
CA TYR A 52 -2.94 6.91 -8.19
C TYR A 52 -2.64 6.51 -6.75
N GLU A 53 -1.39 6.68 -6.36
CA GLU A 53 -0.93 6.39 -5.01
C GLU A 53 0.31 7.21 -4.69
N PHE A 54 0.66 7.25 -3.40
CA PHE A 54 1.89 7.90 -2.97
C PHE A 54 3.11 7.11 -3.43
N PRO A 55 4.30 7.74 -3.51
CA PRO A 55 5.53 7.01 -3.84
C PRO A 55 5.73 5.82 -2.92
N LEU A 56 6.13 4.70 -3.51
CA LEU A 56 6.30 3.48 -2.73
C LEU A 56 7.57 2.74 -3.13
N GLU A 57 8.01 1.92 -2.20
CA GLU A 57 9.07 0.94 -2.44
C GLU A 57 8.53 -0.42 -2.03
N GLU A 58 8.49 -1.37 -2.97
CA GLU A 58 8.08 -2.73 -2.66
C GLU A 58 9.33 -3.55 -2.34
N SER A 59 9.26 -4.33 -1.25
CA SER A 59 10.38 -5.18 -0.84
C SER A 59 9.84 -6.49 -0.28
N ASP A 60 10.71 -7.33 0.27
CA ASP A 60 10.31 -8.61 0.84
C ASP A 60 9.93 -8.50 2.32
N GLN A 61 9.93 -7.29 2.86
CA GLN A 61 9.53 -7.02 4.24
C GLN A 61 9.16 -5.55 4.38
N LEU A 62 8.47 -5.23 5.47
CA LEU A 62 8.22 -3.83 5.79
C LEU A 62 9.53 -3.18 6.23
N LEU A 63 9.82 -2.01 5.67
CA LEU A 63 11.06 -1.30 5.92
C LEU A 63 10.95 -0.46 7.20
N PRO A 64 12.04 -0.32 7.95
CA PRO A 64 12.02 0.51 9.14
C PRO A 64 11.85 1.99 8.78
N ILE A 65 11.21 2.73 9.68
CA ILE A 65 11.04 4.16 9.56
C ILE A 65 11.57 4.84 10.82
N GLU A 66 11.92 6.11 10.67
CA GLU A 66 12.38 6.88 11.81
C GLU A 66 11.29 6.94 12.88
N ALA A 67 11.66 6.71 14.13
CA ALA A 67 10.70 6.52 15.21
C ALA A 67 9.80 7.73 15.47
N HIS A 68 10.27 8.92 15.11
CA HIS A 68 9.51 10.15 15.36
C HIS A 68 8.51 10.49 14.23
N LEU A 69 8.52 9.73 13.14
CA LEU A 69 7.61 10.02 12.02
C LEU A 69 6.26 9.36 12.26
N PRO A 70 5.15 10.08 12.00
CA PRO A 70 3.84 9.44 12.01
C PRO A 70 3.78 8.32 11.00
N SER A 71 3.29 7.16 11.41
CA SER A 71 3.20 6.02 10.53
C SER A 71 2.02 5.14 10.90
N ILE A 72 1.53 4.39 9.93
CA ILE A 72 0.50 3.37 10.14
C ILE A 72 0.83 2.15 9.31
N ASP A 73 0.40 0.99 9.80
CA ASP A 73 0.48 -0.27 9.06
C ASP A 73 -0.93 -0.73 8.76
N ILE A 74 -1.17 -1.11 7.51
CA ILE A 74 -2.47 -1.60 7.07
C ILE A 74 -2.28 -2.94 6.38
N THR A 75 -3.09 -3.92 6.74
CA THR A 75 -3.15 -5.18 6.01
C THR A 75 -4.40 -5.15 5.13
N HIS A 76 -4.20 -5.41 3.85
CA HIS A 76 -5.28 -5.39 2.86
C HIS A 76 -5.31 -6.72 2.13
N ILE A 77 -6.44 -7.40 2.16
CA ILE A 77 -6.56 -8.74 1.60
C ILE A 77 -7.35 -8.68 0.30
N LEU A 78 -6.74 -9.22 -0.75
CA LEU A 78 -7.36 -9.40 -2.05
C LEU A 78 -7.51 -10.91 -2.30
N SER A 79 -8.23 -11.28 -3.36
CA SER A 79 -8.53 -12.69 -3.64
C SER A 79 -7.29 -13.57 -3.67
N HIS A 80 -6.19 -13.08 -4.24
CA HIS A 80 -4.98 -13.87 -4.44
C HIS A 80 -3.75 -13.25 -3.80
N GLN A 81 -3.93 -12.17 -3.03
CA GLN A 81 -2.80 -11.45 -2.46
C GLN A 81 -3.15 -10.93 -1.07
N ARG A 82 -2.13 -10.90 -0.23
CA ARG A 82 -2.21 -10.23 1.07
C ARG A 82 -1.16 -9.13 1.06
N ILE A 83 -1.60 -7.90 1.27
CA ILE A 83 -0.73 -6.74 1.18
C ILE A 83 -0.51 -6.17 2.57
N TYR A 84 0.75 -6.11 2.95
CA TYR A 84 1.17 -5.43 4.17
C TYR A 84 1.74 -4.10 3.74
N ALA A 85 1.08 -3.01 4.13
CA ALA A 85 1.47 -1.68 3.72
C ALA A 85 1.87 -0.86 4.93
N ARG A 86 2.99 -0.15 4.82
CA ARG A 86 3.43 0.78 5.85
C ARG A 86 3.48 2.17 5.21
N PHE A 87 2.71 3.09 5.77
CA PHE A 87 2.70 4.48 5.34
C PHE A 87 3.36 5.32 6.41
N HIS A 88 4.20 6.26 6.00
CA HIS A 88 4.74 7.26 6.92
C HIS A 88 4.69 8.63 6.28
N ILE A 89 4.51 9.65 7.13
CA ILE A 89 4.47 11.03 6.69
C ILE A 89 5.86 11.63 6.89
N LYS A 90 6.42 12.18 5.81
CA LYS A 90 7.72 12.81 5.86
C LYS A 90 7.57 14.28 5.46
N LYS A 91 7.75 15.17 6.42
CA LYS A 91 7.69 16.60 6.17
C LYS A 91 9.01 17.06 5.57
N VAL A 92 8.93 17.77 4.45
CA VAL A 92 10.10 18.25 3.71
C VAL A 92 9.89 19.71 3.34
N SER A 93 10.98 20.45 3.19
CA SER A 93 10.89 21.83 2.72
C SER A 93 10.61 21.89 1.22
N GLU A 94 11.15 20.92 0.47
CA GLU A 94 10.93 20.79 -0.96
C GLU A 94 10.70 19.33 -1.30
N LEU A 95 9.81 19.08 -2.27
CA LEU A 95 9.54 17.72 -2.73
C LEU A 95 10.73 17.17 -3.49
N PRO A 96 11.10 15.91 -3.24
CA PRO A 96 12.17 15.28 -4.00
C PRO A 96 11.75 15.07 -5.45
N GLN A 97 12.74 14.98 -6.35
CA GLN A 97 12.45 14.67 -7.75
C GLN A 97 12.44 13.15 -7.91
N ILE A 98 11.25 12.60 -8.01
CA ILE A 98 11.05 11.17 -8.22
C ILE A 98 10.45 10.97 -9.60
N PRO A 99 11.03 10.10 -10.45
CA PRO A 99 10.49 9.87 -11.79
C PRO A 99 9.03 9.43 -11.75
N ASP A 100 8.29 9.84 -12.76
CA ASP A 100 6.89 9.45 -12.98
C ASP A 100 5.93 9.87 -11.86
N THR A 101 6.28 10.91 -11.12
CA THR A 101 5.38 11.48 -10.11
C THR A 101 4.87 12.85 -10.57
N ILE A 102 3.72 13.22 -10.00
CA ILE A 102 3.15 14.56 -10.16
C ILE A 102 3.07 15.24 -8.81
N THR A 103 3.20 16.55 -8.80
CA THR A 103 3.05 17.37 -7.60
C THR A 103 1.63 17.89 -7.54
N ILE A 104 0.96 17.64 -6.43
CA ILE A 104 -0.41 18.12 -6.23
C ILE A 104 -0.54 18.71 -4.82
N ALA A 105 -1.56 19.55 -4.65
CA ALA A 105 -1.96 19.99 -3.32
C ALA A 105 -2.78 18.89 -2.65
N PHE A 106 -2.67 18.76 -1.32
CA PHE A 106 -3.50 17.78 -0.60
C PHE A 106 -4.98 18.02 -0.83
N SER A 107 -5.40 19.27 -0.99
CA SER A 107 -6.79 19.60 -1.28
C SER A 107 -7.29 19.09 -2.63
N SER A 108 -6.37 18.70 -3.51
CA SER A 108 -6.71 18.17 -4.84
C SER A 108 -6.73 16.66 -4.90
N LEU A 109 -6.49 15.96 -3.79
CA LEU A 109 -6.47 14.49 -3.77
C LEU A 109 -7.79 13.89 -4.28
N ASP A 110 -8.90 14.56 -4.02
CA ASP A 110 -10.22 14.09 -4.46
C ASP A 110 -10.39 14.11 -5.98
N ASP A 111 -9.53 14.81 -6.69
CA ASP A 111 -9.58 14.87 -8.15
C ASP A 111 -8.94 13.66 -8.82
N TYR A 112 -8.34 12.77 -8.05
CA TYR A 112 -7.61 11.63 -8.58
C TYR A 112 -8.24 10.32 -8.11
N ALA A 113 -8.21 9.32 -8.97
CA ALA A 113 -8.70 7.99 -8.63
C ALA A 113 -7.65 7.29 -7.79
N LEU A 114 -7.85 7.24 -6.48
CA LEU A 114 -6.92 6.66 -5.52
C LEU A 114 -7.28 5.20 -5.24
N SER A 115 -6.26 4.37 -4.96
CA SER A 115 -6.53 2.99 -4.57
C SER A 115 -7.25 2.94 -3.21
N ARG A 116 -7.98 1.85 -2.97
CA ARG A 116 -8.69 1.65 -1.70
C ARG A 116 -7.70 1.71 -0.53
N LEU A 117 -6.51 1.17 -0.71
CA LEU A 117 -5.48 1.17 0.32
C LEU A 117 -5.04 2.60 0.66
N THR A 118 -4.84 3.43 -0.37
CA THR A 118 -4.48 4.83 -0.18
C THR A 118 -5.59 5.58 0.57
N LEU A 119 -6.84 5.33 0.21
CA LEU A 119 -7.98 5.96 0.89
C LEU A 119 -8.04 5.55 2.36
N ARG A 120 -7.77 4.28 2.67
CA ARG A 120 -7.73 3.81 4.05
C ARG A 120 -6.64 4.51 4.85
N ALA A 121 -5.48 4.71 4.23
CA ALA A 121 -4.36 5.37 4.88
C ALA A 121 -4.69 6.83 5.19
N LEU A 122 -5.26 7.55 4.24
CA LEU A 122 -5.65 8.94 4.43
C LEU A 122 -6.68 9.08 5.55
N ASP A 123 -7.66 8.17 5.56
CA ASP A 123 -8.68 8.16 6.60
C ASP A 123 -8.07 7.92 7.99
N SER A 124 -7.09 7.01 8.07
CA SER A 124 -6.44 6.68 9.32
C SER A 124 -5.56 7.81 9.85
N PHE A 125 -4.91 8.56 8.98
CA PHE A 125 -4.11 9.71 9.41
C PHE A 125 -4.98 10.89 9.86
N GLY A 126 -6.17 11.03 9.27
CA GLY A 126 -7.10 12.07 9.67
C GLY A 126 -6.48 13.46 9.63
N ASP A 127 -6.50 14.13 10.77
CA ASP A 127 -6.05 15.51 10.86
C ASP A 127 -4.53 15.69 10.86
N LEU A 128 -3.77 14.62 10.76
CA LEU A 128 -2.31 14.73 10.71
C LEU A 128 -1.81 15.30 9.39
N LEU A 129 -2.64 15.30 8.40
CA LEU A 129 -2.31 15.82 7.06
C LEU A 129 -2.88 17.19 6.82
#